data_899a689ba5ec0afaf3c217504fb02b47
#
_entry.id   899a689ba5ec0afaf3c217504fb02b47
#
_cell.length_a   1.000
_cell.length_b   1.000
_cell.length_c   1.000
_cell.angle_alpha   90.00
_cell.angle_beta   90.00
_cell.angle_gamma   90.00
#
_symmetry.space_group_name_H-M   'P 1'
#
loop_
_entity.id
_entity.type
_entity.pdbx_description
1 polymer ?
#
loop_
_entity_poly.entity_id
_entity_poly.type
_entity_poly.pdbx_seq_one_letter_code
_entity_poly.pdbx_strand_id
1 'polypeptide(L)'
;MNIKDEIKKFLHNFQIEIVGFGRIPENLQALEIKENLPRVIVFGYPLSKDVLATVTDRPTLIYKHHYKTVNWILDQTACHLVHFIEKKQKRALAIPASQIVDWEHRRGHIPHIILAREAGLGYIGRNGLIIHPIFGAQVRYVSVLTDLDYNPDSKIDKTCGDCHKCIDVCPAGAIDEKGVDIIRCFEKLKEFAKIRGIGQHICGICVKVCDGRD
;
A
#
# COMPACT_ATOMS: atom_id res chain seq x y z
N MET A 1 20.33 4.17 -20.64
CA MET A 1 19.02 3.86 -19.97
C MET A 1 19.04 4.62 -18.66
N ASN A 2 18.01 5.36 -18.33
CA ASN A 2 17.97 6.09 -17.06
C ASN A 2 17.71 5.11 -15.91
N ILE A 3 18.02 5.51 -14.67
CA ILE A 3 17.91 4.62 -13.50
C ILE A 3 16.47 4.15 -13.25
N LYS A 4 15.45 4.97 -13.56
CA LYS A 4 14.05 4.57 -13.42
C LYS A 4 13.68 3.42 -14.35
N ASP A 5 14.18 3.44 -15.61
CA ASP A 5 13.95 2.38 -16.59
C ASP A 5 14.65 1.09 -16.20
N GLU A 6 15.88 1.20 -15.66
CA GLU A 6 16.60 0.03 -15.14
C GLU A 6 15.85 -0.65 -14.00
N ILE A 7 15.33 0.15 -13.05
CA ILE A 7 14.54 -0.35 -11.92
C ILE A 7 13.22 -0.97 -12.39
N LYS A 8 12.51 -0.32 -13.32
CA LYS A 8 11.28 -0.88 -13.90
C LYS A 8 11.55 -2.22 -14.59
N LYS A 9 12.60 -2.30 -15.41
CA LYS A 9 13.02 -3.55 -16.07
C LYS A 9 13.40 -4.63 -15.04
N PHE A 10 14.11 -4.25 -13.98
CA PHE A 10 14.44 -5.18 -12.90
C PHE A 10 13.18 -5.72 -12.22
N LEU A 11 12.24 -4.87 -11.83
CA LEU A 11 11.00 -5.23 -11.16
C LEU A 11 10.06 -6.05 -12.05
N HIS A 12 10.06 -5.80 -13.36
CA HIS A 12 9.31 -6.58 -14.34
C HIS A 12 9.71 -8.08 -14.33
N ASN A 13 10.96 -8.42 -14.04
CA ASN A 13 11.39 -9.81 -13.89
C ASN A 13 10.69 -10.53 -12.71
N PHE A 14 10.14 -9.78 -11.75
CA PHE A 14 9.33 -10.25 -10.63
C PHE A 14 7.83 -10.04 -10.87
N GLN A 15 7.43 -9.74 -12.12
CA GLN A 15 6.03 -9.44 -12.51
C GLN A 15 5.43 -8.25 -11.75
N ILE A 16 6.25 -7.28 -11.41
CA ILE A 16 5.81 -6.01 -10.82
C ILE A 16 5.72 -4.96 -11.94
N GLU A 17 4.49 -4.54 -12.25
CA GLU A 17 4.19 -3.55 -13.27
C GLU A 17 3.84 -2.17 -12.67
N ILE A 18 3.35 -2.14 -11.44
CA ILE A 18 2.97 -0.91 -10.74
C ILE A 18 4.20 -0.40 -10.01
N VAL A 19 4.85 0.62 -10.55
CA VAL A 19 6.07 1.21 -9.98
C VAL A 19 6.01 2.72 -10.08
N GLY A 20 6.27 3.41 -8.96
CA GLY A 20 6.32 4.86 -8.88
C GLY A 20 7.57 5.34 -8.15
N PHE A 21 8.01 6.55 -8.46
CA PHE A 21 9.23 7.18 -7.97
C PHE A 21 8.87 8.49 -7.28
N GLY A 22 9.10 8.56 -5.97
CA GLY A 22 8.71 9.71 -5.17
C GLY A 22 9.88 10.35 -4.42
N ARG A 23 9.54 11.45 -3.74
CA ARG A 23 10.38 12.07 -2.71
C ARG A 23 9.67 11.94 -1.37
N ILE A 24 10.43 11.67 -0.33
CA ILE A 24 9.88 11.63 1.03
C ILE A 24 9.58 13.07 1.47
N PRO A 25 8.36 13.39 1.92
CA PRO A 25 8.04 14.71 2.47
C PRO A 25 8.90 15.01 3.71
N GLU A 26 9.43 16.22 3.82
CA GLU A 26 10.34 16.62 4.91
C GLU A 26 9.71 16.53 6.31
N ASN A 27 8.39 16.70 6.39
CA ASN A 27 7.62 16.62 7.64
C ASN A 27 7.10 15.21 7.94
N LEU A 28 7.40 14.19 7.11
CA LEU A 28 6.95 12.84 7.33
C LEU A 28 7.79 12.16 8.40
N GLN A 29 7.17 11.87 9.54
CA GLN A 29 7.83 11.13 10.62
C GLN A 29 7.97 9.65 10.25
N ALA A 30 9.20 9.15 10.30
CA ALA A 30 9.51 7.74 10.20
C ALA A 30 9.87 7.20 11.60
N LEU A 31 9.34 6.03 11.93
CA LEU A 31 9.62 5.32 13.19
C LEU A 31 10.77 4.34 12.97
N GLU A 32 11.74 4.34 13.88
CA GLU A 32 12.93 3.47 13.84
C GLU A 32 13.84 3.65 12.60
N ILE A 33 13.62 4.70 11.79
CA ILE A 33 14.44 5.02 10.61
C ILE A 33 15.20 6.32 10.90
N LYS A 34 16.52 6.21 10.99
CA LYS A 34 17.43 7.35 11.24
C LYS A 34 18.19 7.78 9.99
N GLU A 35 18.15 6.99 8.95
CA GLU A 35 18.87 7.21 7.72
C GLU A 35 18.26 8.33 6.89
N ASN A 36 19.12 9.23 6.39
CA ASN A 36 18.70 10.23 5.43
C ASN A 36 18.69 9.63 4.02
N LEU A 37 17.53 9.14 3.60
CA LEU A 37 17.25 8.55 2.29
C LEU A 37 16.09 9.33 1.65
N PRO A 38 16.36 10.41 0.90
CA PRO A 38 15.32 11.38 0.52
C PRO A 38 14.39 10.93 -0.60
N ARG A 39 14.69 9.82 -1.25
CA ARG A 39 13.90 9.27 -2.35
C ARG A 39 13.20 8.00 -1.94
N VAL A 40 12.11 7.70 -2.61
CA VAL A 40 11.35 6.45 -2.39
C VAL A 40 10.91 5.84 -3.72
N ILE A 41 11.15 4.55 -3.86
CA ILE A 41 10.58 3.72 -4.90
C ILE A 41 9.44 2.96 -4.27
N VAL A 42 8.22 3.18 -4.76
CA VAL A 42 7.04 2.44 -4.31
C VAL A 42 6.58 1.54 -5.43
N PHE A 43 6.31 0.30 -5.11
CA PHE A 43 5.73 -0.61 -6.08
C PHE A 43 4.60 -1.43 -5.47
N GLY A 44 3.72 -1.93 -6.36
CA GLY A 44 2.49 -2.56 -5.95
C GLY A 44 2.21 -3.86 -6.68
N TYR A 45 1.42 -4.70 -6.01
CA TYR A 45 0.91 -5.96 -6.56
C TYR A 45 -0.63 -5.95 -6.50
N PRO A 46 -1.32 -6.11 -7.66
CA PRO A 46 -2.78 -6.17 -7.69
C PRO A 46 -3.31 -7.39 -6.96
N LEU A 47 -4.39 -7.22 -6.20
CA LEU A 47 -5.09 -8.33 -5.58
C LEU A 47 -5.96 -9.06 -6.61
N SER A 48 -6.06 -10.38 -6.51
CA SER A 48 -6.94 -11.18 -7.35
C SER A 48 -8.40 -10.80 -7.15
N LYS A 49 -9.10 -10.48 -8.25
CA LYS A 49 -10.53 -10.14 -8.24
C LYS A 49 -11.38 -11.30 -7.73
N ASP A 50 -11.04 -12.54 -8.09
CA ASP A 50 -11.78 -13.73 -7.66
C ASP A 50 -11.57 -13.98 -6.16
N VAL A 51 -10.38 -13.72 -5.62
CA VAL A 51 -10.15 -13.76 -4.17
C VAL A 51 -10.95 -12.66 -3.46
N LEU A 52 -10.96 -11.44 -3.98
CA LEU A 52 -11.77 -10.35 -3.43
C LEU A 52 -13.27 -10.65 -3.52
N ALA A 53 -13.73 -11.35 -4.56
CA ALA A 53 -15.12 -11.78 -4.69
C ALA A 53 -15.58 -12.67 -3.55
N THR A 54 -14.68 -13.46 -2.94
CA THR A 54 -14.99 -14.30 -1.77
C THR A 54 -15.29 -13.51 -0.50
N VAL A 55 -14.84 -12.26 -0.43
CA VAL A 55 -15.10 -11.37 0.73
C VAL A 55 -16.54 -10.83 0.61
N THR A 56 -17.40 -11.14 1.58
CA THR A 56 -18.80 -10.67 1.63
C THR A 56 -19.00 -9.70 2.77
N ASP A 57 -19.36 -10.18 3.93
CA ASP A 57 -19.59 -9.45 5.18
C ASP A 57 -18.38 -9.47 6.12
N ARG A 58 -17.38 -10.28 5.79
CA ARG A 58 -16.18 -10.53 6.59
C ARG A 58 -15.03 -11.04 5.72
N PRO A 59 -13.77 -10.97 6.21
CA PRO A 59 -12.63 -11.59 5.52
C PRO A 59 -12.76 -13.13 5.49
N THR A 60 -12.34 -13.72 4.40
CA THR A 60 -12.28 -15.20 4.24
C THR A 60 -10.87 -15.73 4.48
N LEU A 61 -10.74 -17.05 4.70
CA LEU A 61 -9.43 -17.70 4.82
C LEU A 61 -8.63 -17.60 3.52
N ILE A 62 -9.30 -17.65 2.37
CA ILE A 62 -8.67 -17.48 1.05
C ILE A 62 -8.11 -16.06 0.93
N TYR A 63 -8.89 -15.03 1.28
CA TYR A 63 -8.44 -13.65 1.26
C TYR A 63 -7.26 -13.42 2.22
N LYS A 64 -7.34 -13.96 3.45
CA LYS A 64 -6.22 -13.90 4.40
C LYS A 64 -4.94 -14.50 3.82
N HIS A 65 -5.03 -15.69 3.22
CA HIS A 65 -3.86 -16.36 2.63
C HIS A 65 -3.28 -15.53 1.49
N HIS A 66 -4.14 -15.08 0.57
CA HIS A 66 -3.73 -14.22 -0.54
C HIS A 66 -3.07 -12.92 -0.07
N TYR A 67 -3.65 -12.24 0.92
CA TYR A 67 -3.10 -11.04 1.53
C TYR A 67 -1.67 -11.26 2.06
N LYS A 68 -1.45 -12.36 2.78
CA LYS A 68 -0.12 -12.74 3.31
C LYS A 68 0.86 -13.04 2.18
N THR A 69 0.44 -13.82 1.19
CA THR A 69 1.27 -14.20 0.05
C THR A 69 1.70 -12.97 -0.75
N VAL A 70 0.77 -12.05 -1.03
CA VAL A 70 1.10 -10.81 -1.75
C VAL A 70 2.08 -9.94 -0.97
N ASN A 71 1.88 -9.78 0.34
CA ASN A 71 2.85 -9.05 1.17
C ASN A 71 4.23 -9.72 1.15
N TRP A 72 4.28 -11.04 1.24
CA TRP A 72 5.54 -11.79 1.17
C TRP A 72 6.27 -11.60 -0.17
N ILE A 73 5.54 -11.66 -1.31
CA ILE A 73 6.09 -11.37 -2.64
C ILE A 73 6.69 -9.96 -2.68
N LEU A 74 5.96 -8.97 -2.17
CA LEU A 74 6.41 -7.59 -2.12
C LEU A 74 7.67 -7.43 -1.26
N ASP A 75 7.72 -8.05 -0.09
CA ASP A 75 8.87 -7.99 0.82
C ASP A 75 10.11 -8.64 0.21
N GLN A 76 9.96 -9.82 -0.42
CA GLN A 76 11.06 -10.50 -1.13
C GLN A 76 11.57 -9.63 -2.29
N THR A 77 10.67 -9.08 -3.09
CA THR A 77 11.06 -8.22 -4.21
C THR A 77 11.74 -6.95 -3.73
N ALA A 78 11.31 -6.38 -2.60
CA ALA A 78 11.96 -5.21 -2.00
C ALA A 78 13.39 -5.52 -1.55
N CYS A 79 13.64 -6.68 -0.94
CA CYS A 79 14.99 -7.15 -0.62
C CYS A 79 15.87 -7.27 -1.86
N HIS A 80 15.34 -7.85 -2.94
CA HIS A 80 16.07 -7.96 -4.20
C HIS A 80 16.38 -6.59 -4.81
N LEU A 81 15.44 -5.64 -4.73
CA LEU A 81 15.66 -4.28 -5.22
C LEU A 81 16.71 -3.54 -4.40
N VAL A 82 16.73 -3.70 -3.07
CA VAL A 82 17.79 -3.15 -2.20
C VAL A 82 19.14 -3.63 -2.68
N HIS A 83 19.30 -4.95 -2.83
CA HIS A 83 20.57 -5.52 -3.30
C HIS A 83 20.98 -5.05 -4.72
N PHE A 84 20.00 -4.86 -5.62
CA PHE A 84 20.23 -4.27 -6.94
C PHE A 84 20.77 -2.84 -6.85
N ILE A 85 20.23 -2.02 -5.94
CA ILE A 85 20.65 -0.63 -5.71
C ILE A 85 22.04 -0.60 -5.06
N GLU A 86 22.31 -1.44 -4.07
CA GLU A 86 23.58 -1.52 -3.37
C GLU A 86 24.74 -1.91 -4.31
N LYS A 87 24.51 -2.78 -5.30
CA LYS A 87 25.47 -3.09 -6.36
C LYS A 87 25.88 -1.87 -7.19
N LYS A 88 25.07 -0.81 -7.18
CA LYS A 88 25.37 0.47 -7.83
C LYS A 88 26.08 1.46 -6.89
N GLN A 89 26.56 1.00 -5.74
CA GLN A 89 27.20 1.83 -4.70
C GLN A 89 26.27 2.92 -4.16
N LYS A 90 24.95 2.60 -4.09
CA LYS A 90 23.90 3.47 -3.53
C LYS A 90 23.28 2.78 -2.33
N ARG A 91 22.71 3.60 -1.44
CA ARG A 91 22.03 3.12 -0.23
C ARG A 91 20.55 2.87 -0.51
N ALA A 92 20.02 1.82 0.09
CA ALA A 92 18.60 1.54 0.03
C ALA A 92 18.14 0.83 1.31
N LEU A 93 16.86 1.04 1.68
CA LEU A 93 16.22 0.45 2.84
C LEU A 93 14.80 0.01 2.46
N ALA A 94 14.52 -1.27 2.52
CA ALA A 94 13.17 -1.80 2.32
C ALA A 94 12.32 -1.60 3.58
N ILE A 95 11.09 -1.13 3.39
CA ILE A 95 10.10 -1.02 4.46
C ILE A 95 9.12 -2.18 4.32
N PRO A 96 8.89 -2.99 5.36
CA PRO A 96 7.97 -4.13 5.27
C PRO A 96 6.57 -3.73 4.79
N ALA A 97 5.99 -4.49 3.87
CA ALA A 97 4.69 -4.21 3.25
C ALA A 97 3.52 -4.16 4.25
N SER A 98 3.66 -4.81 5.39
CA SER A 98 2.62 -4.84 6.42
C SER A 98 3.21 -5.16 7.80
N GLN A 99 3.63 -4.13 8.51
CA GLN A 99 4.12 -4.23 9.89
C GLN A 99 3.61 -3.06 10.72
N ILE A 100 3.16 -3.33 11.94
CA ILE A 100 2.84 -2.33 12.95
C ILE A 100 3.99 -2.31 13.94
N VAL A 101 4.58 -1.13 14.18
CA VAL A 101 5.65 -0.89 15.16
C VAL A 101 5.17 -0.10 16.37
N ASP A 102 4.17 0.77 16.18
CA ASP A 102 3.47 1.51 17.22
C ASP A 102 2.03 1.02 17.30
N TRP A 103 1.75 0.16 18.27
CA TRP A 103 0.41 -0.43 18.47
C TRP A 103 -0.59 0.54 19.10
N GLU A 104 -0.13 1.53 19.83
CA GLU A 104 -0.99 2.55 20.43
C GLU A 104 -1.61 3.43 19.36
N HIS A 105 -0.78 3.95 18.42
CA HIS A 105 -1.22 4.82 17.34
C HIS A 105 -1.40 4.07 16.00
N ARG A 106 -1.19 2.75 15.97
CA ARG A 106 -1.37 1.87 14.79
C ARG A 106 -0.51 2.27 13.60
N ARG A 107 0.74 2.61 13.87
CA ARG A 107 1.68 3.09 12.85
C ARG A 107 2.68 2.01 12.47
N GLY A 108 2.97 1.92 11.17
CA GLY A 108 4.16 1.25 10.66
C GLY A 108 5.39 2.16 10.75
N HIS A 109 6.53 1.70 10.25
CA HIS A 109 7.76 2.49 10.19
C HIS A 109 7.56 3.82 9.45
N ILE A 110 6.84 3.76 8.34
CA ILE A 110 6.45 4.91 7.52
C ILE A 110 5.17 4.57 6.73
N PRO A 111 4.23 5.51 6.52
CA PRO A 111 2.97 5.20 5.86
C PRO A 111 3.14 5.03 4.35
N HIS A 112 3.08 3.80 3.85
CA HIS A 112 3.12 3.49 2.40
C HIS A 112 2.10 4.26 1.57
N ILE A 113 0.94 4.57 2.15
CA ILE A 113 -0.14 5.33 1.48
C ILE A 113 0.36 6.73 1.08
N ILE A 114 1.04 7.43 2.00
CA ILE A 114 1.60 8.75 1.70
C ILE A 114 2.70 8.61 0.65
N LEU A 115 3.60 7.64 0.81
CA LEU A 115 4.69 7.43 -0.14
C LEU A 115 4.19 7.04 -1.54
N ALA A 116 3.14 6.24 -1.64
CA ALA A 116 2.55 5.86 -2.93
C ALA A 116 1.90 7.06 -3.64
N ARG A 117 1.27 7.99 -2.89
CA ARG A 117 0.78 9.25 -3.44
C ARG A 117 1.94 10.13 -3.93
N GLU A 118 3.00 10.27 -3.15
CA GLU A 118 4.19 11.04 -3.52
C GLU A 118 4.93 10.42 -4.72
N ALA A 119 4.77 9.12 -4.96
CA ALA A 119 5.32 8.40 -6.09
C ALA A 119 4.37 8.35 -7.32
N GLY A 120 3.26 9.11 -7.30
CA GLY A 120 2.36 9.22 -8.44
C GLY A 120 1.53 7.97 -8.74
N LEU A 121 1.36 7.05 -7.78
CA LEU A 121 0.64 5.79 -7.99
C LEU A 121 -0.88 5.90 -7.82
N GLY A 122 -1.36 7.02 -7.32
CA GLY A 122 -2.78 7.25 -7.09
C GLY A 122 -3.04 8.41 -6.16
N TYR A 123 -4.30 8.57 -5.78
CA TYR A 123 -4.74 9.54 -4.77
C TYR A 123 -5.31 8.83 -3.54
N ILE A 124 -5.41 9.51 -2.41
CA ILE A 124 -5.99 8.94 -1.18
C ILE A 124 -7.50 9.06 -1.26
N GLY A 125 -8.19 7.92 -1.27
CA GLY A 125 -9.66 7.87 -1.29
C GLY A 125 -10.31 8.01 0.10
N ARG A 126 -11.66 8.10 0.12
CA ARG A 126 -12.45 8.16 1.37
C ARG A 126 -12.18 6.97 2.31
N ASN A 127 -11.88 5.79 1.77
CA ASN A 127 -11.52 4.62 2.56
C ASN A 127 -10.10 4.69 3.16
N GLY A 128 -9.38 5.81 2.98
CA GLY A 128 -8.02 6.00 3.48
C GLY A 128 -6.94 5.20 2.75
N LEU A 129 -7.26 4.60 1.60
CA LEU A 129 -6.32 3.82 0.79
C LEU A 129 -5.92 4.61 -0.46
N ILE A 130 -4.83 4.17 -1.11
CA ILE A 130 -4.46 4.67 -2.44
C ILE A 130 -5.43 4.11 -3.47
N ILE A 131 -6.01 5.01 -4.26
CA ILE A 131 -6.86 4.69 -5.40
C ILE A 131 -6.01 4.76 -6.66
N HIS A 132 -5.57 3.60 -7.12
CA HIS A 132 -4.81 3.48 -8.36
C HIS A 132 -5.75 3.67 -9.56
N PRO A 133 -5.32 4.38 -10.64
CA PRO A 133 -6.21 4.70 -11.77
C PRO A 133 -6.86 3.49 -12.47
N ILE A 134 -6.19 2.32 -12.43
CA ILE A 134 -6.66 1.10 -13.10
C ILE A 134 -7.27 0.10 -12.12
N PHE A 135 -6.71 0.00 -10.91
CA PHE A 135 -7.04 -1.06 -9.94
C PHE A 135 -7.79 -0.55 -8.70
N GLY A 136 -8.06 0.76 -8.60
CA GLY A 136 -8.67 1.32 -7.41
C GLY A 136 -7.86 1.03 -6.15
N ALA A 137 -8.53 0.64 -5.07
CA ALA A 137 -7.90 0.24 -3.81
C ALA A 137 -7.38 -1.20 -3.80
N GLN A 138 -7.49 -1.94 -4.91
CA GLN A 138 -7.20 -3.37 -5.00
C GLN A 138 -5.72 -3.66 -5.24
N VAL A 139 -4.82 -2.87 -4.66
CA VAL A 139 -3.36 -3.02 -4.76
C VAL A 139 -2.73 -3.02 -3.37
N ARG A 140 -1.77 -3.91 -3.16
CA ARG A 140 -0.87 -3.86 -1.99
C ARG A 140 0.43 -3.21 -2.41
N TYR A 141 1.00 -2.41 -1.53
CA TYR A 141 2.22 -1.64 -1.80
C TYR A 141 3.34 -1.95 -0.82
N VAL A 142 4.57 -1.77 -1.30
CA VAL A 142 5.79 -1.76 -0.51
C VAL A 142 6.65 -0.57 -0.93
N SER A 143 7.52 -0.11 -0.04
CA SER A 143 8.37 1.05 -0.29
C SER A 143 9.84 0.72 -0.05
N VAL A 144 10.72 1.20 -0.91
CA VAL A 144 12.17 1.16 -0.74
C VAL A 144 12.69 2.59 -0.72
N LEU A 145 13.24 3.01 0.42
CA LEU A 145 13.89 4.30 0.57
C LEU A 145 15.29 4.25 -0.03
N THR A 146 15.79 5.35 -0.60
CA THR A 146 17.11 5.34 -1.26
C THR A 146 17.72 6.75 -1.38
N ASP A 147 19.03 6.81 -1.59
CA ASP A 147 19.78 8.00 -1.97
C ASP A 147 20.03 8.08 -3.49
N LEU A 148 19.40 7.23 -4.29
CA LEU A 148 19.42 7.34 -5.74
C LEU A 148 18.91 8.72 -6.18
N ASP A 149 19.58 9.32 -7.16
CA ASP A 149 19.12 10.57 -7.74
C ASP A 149 18.27 10.33 -8.99
N TYR A 150 17.03 10.82 -8.96
CA TYR A 150 16.08 10.83 -10.06
C TYR A 150 15.00 11.89 -9.85
N ASN A 151 14.35 12.30 -10.93
CA ASN A 151 13.19 13.17 -10.87
C ASN A 151 11.96 12.36 -10.44
N PRO A 152 11.26 12.77 -9.37
CA PRO A 152 10.02 12.13 -8.93
C PRO A 152 8.95 12.13 -10.03
N ASP A 153 8.06 11.16 -9.97
CA ASP A 153 6.85 11.14 -10.80
C ASP A 153 5.84 12.19 -10.31
N SER A 154 5.00 12.67 -11.22
CA SER A 154 3.96 13.64 -10.89
C SER A 154 2.86 13.00 -10.05
N LYS A 155 2.41 13.70 -9.01
CA LYS A 155 1.26 13.27 -8.21
C LYS A 155 -0.02 13.28 -9.04
N ILE A 156 -0.92 12.37 -8.72
CA ILE A 156 -2.25 12.35 -9.29
C ILE A 156 -3.15 13.22 -8.41
N ASP A 157 -3.65 14.31 -8.99
CA ASP A 157 -4.60 15.22 -8.34
C ASP A 157 -6.03 14.83 -8.74
N LYS A 158 -6.58 13.86 -8.01
CA LYS A 158 -7.95 13.37 -8.16
C LYS A 158 -8.60 13.13 -6.80
N THR A 159 -9.92 13.03 -6.80
CA THR A 159 -10.74 12.67 -5.63
C THR A 159 -11.72 11.56 -6.01
N CYS A 160 -12.45 11.05 -5.02
CA CYS A 160 -13.51 10.06 -5.25
C CYS A 160 -14.78 10.63 -5.94
N GLY A 161 -14.85 11.96 -6.20
CA GLY A 161 -16.06 12.57 -6.77
C GLY A 161 -17.32 12.15 -6.02
N ASP A 162 -18.35 11.71 -6.73
CA ASP A 162 -19.64 11.29 -6.17
C ASP A 162 -19.71 9.79 -5.82
N CYS A 163 -18.59 9.06 -5.88
CA CYS A 163 -18.56 7.63 -5.58
C CYS A 163 -18.69 7.34 -4.07
N HIS A 164 -19.73 6.62 -3.66
CA HIS A 164 -20.00 6.22 -2.27
C HIS A 164 -19.82 4.73 -1.99
N LYS A 165 -19.39 3.92 -2.96
CA LYS A 165 -19.32 2.45 -2.87
C LYS A 165 -18.70 1.93 -1.55
N CYS A 166 -17.61 2.56 -1.07
CA CYS A 166 -16.95 2.12 0.15
C CYS A 166 -17.67 2.56 1.44
N ILE A 167 -18.44 3.65 1.39
CA ILE A 167 -19.29 4.12 2.50
C ILE A 167 -20.41 3.11 2.73
N ASP A 168 -21.13 2.77 1.66
CA ASP A 168 -22.33 1.92 1.70
C ASP A 168 -22.08 0.52 2.26
N VAL A 169 -20.86 -0.02 2.00
CA VAL A 169 -20.53 -1.40 2.40
C VAL A 169 -19.71 -1.49 3.67
N CYS A 170 -19.31 -0.38 4.29
CA CYS A 170 -18.43 -0.42 5.46
C CYS A 170 -19.09 -1.07 6.67
N PRO A 171 -18.65 -2.25 7.14
CA PRO A 171 -19.32 -2.98 8.22
C PRO A 171 -19.13 -2.32 9.59
N ALA A 172 -18.25 -1.34 9.68
CA ALA A 172 -18.03 -0.53 10.87
C ALA A 172 -18.77 0.82 10.82
N GLY A 173 -19.35 1.20 9.65
CA GLY A 173 -19.80 2.57 9.42
C GLY A 173 -18.69 3.61 9.66
N ALA A 174 -17.45 3.22 9.35
CA ALA A 174 -16.26 4.03 9.65
C ALA A 174 -15.83 4.94 8.50
N ILE A 175 -16.53 4.91 7.37
CA ILE A 175 -16.21 5.72 6.19
C ILE A 175 -17.38 6.65 5.92
N ASP A 176 -17.09 7.93 5.73
CA ASP A 176 -18.05 8.96 5.34
C ASP A 176 -17.46 9.88 4.25
N GLU A 177 -18.15 10.99 3.95
CA GLU A 177 -17.71 11.99 2.97
C GLU A 177 -16.37 12.65 3.32
N LYS A 178 -16.04 12.74 4.60
CA LYS A 178 -14.81 13.38 5.09
C LYS A 178 -13.62 12.43 5.12
N GLY A 179 -13.89 11.11 5.00
CA GLY A 179 -12.84 10.08 5.01
C GLY A 179 -13.13 8.92 5.94
N VAL A 180 -12.09 8.28 6.47
CA VAL A 180 -12.19 7.11 7.32
C VAL A 180 -11.85 7.43 8.77
N ASP A 181 -12.75 7.03 9.67
CA ASP A 181 -12.48 6.92 11.11
C ASP A 181 -11.64 5.64 11.36
N ILE A 182 -10.34 5.84 11.53
CA ILE A 182 -9.38 4.75 11.72
C ILE A 182 -9.66 3.97 13.01
N ILE A 183 -10.16 4.63 14.05
CA ILE A 183 -10.45 3.98 15.34
C ILE A 183 -11.61 3.00 15.16
N ARG A 184 -12.73 3.45 14.61
CA ARG A 184 -13.89 2.59 14.33
C ARG A 184 -13.56 1.45 13.38
N CYS A 185 -12.79 1.74 12.32
CA CYS A 185 -12.31 0.72 11.39
C CYS A 185 -11.49 -0.35 12.13
N PHE A 186 -10.52 0.07 12.96
CA PHE A 186 -9.65 -0.86 13.65
C PHE A 186 -10.37 -1.72 14.68
N GLU A 187 -11.39 -1.19 15.40
CA GLU A 187 -12.19 -2.02 16.30
C GLU A 187 -12.89 -3.16 15.53
N LYS A 188 -13.40 -2.89 14.33
CA LYS A 188 -13.96 -3.95 13.47
C LYS A 188 -12.89 -4.94 13.01
N LEU A 189 -11.68 -4.51 12.73
CA LEU A 189 -10.56 -5.42 12.40
C LEU A 189 -10.21 -6.33 13.57
N LYS A 190 -10.29 -5.84 14.83
CA LYS A 190 -10.10 -6.67 16.03
C LYS A 190 -11.20 -7.74 16.16
N GLU A 191 -12.45 -7.39 15.86
CA GLU A 191 -13.54 -8.38 15.83
C GLU A 191 -13.25 -9.48 14.80
N PHE A 192 -12.88 -9.10 13.59
CA PHE A 192 -12.57 -10.06 12.53
C PHE A 192 -11.35 -10.93 12.85
N ALA A 193 -10.35 -10.38 13.55
CA ALA A 193 -9.19 -11.15 13.98
C ALA A 193 -9.55 -12.29 14.95
N LYS A 194 -10.66 -12.18 15.68
CA LYS A 194 -11.15 -13.25 16.59
C LYS A 194 -11.83 -14.39 15.85
N ILE A 195 -12.18 -14.22 14.58
CA ILE A 195 -12.77 -15.31 13.76
C ILE A 195 -11.73 -16.43 13.64
N ARG A 196 -12.19 -17.68 13.94
CA ARG A 196 -11.32 -18.84 13.89
C ARG A 196 -10.60 -18.96 12.54
N GLY A 197 -9.28 -19.00 12.58
CA GLY A 197 -8.42 -19.10 11.40
C GLY A 197 -8.05 -17.76 10.78
N ILE A 198 -8.73 -16.65 11.05
CA ILE A 198 -8.30 -15.31 10.56
C ILE A 198 -7.08 -14.84 11.35
N GLY A 199 -7.18 -14.56 12.66
CA GLY A 199 -6.03 -14.19 13.50
C GLY A 199 -5.22 -12.98 12.99
N GLN A 200 -5.82 -12.12 12.16
CA GLN A 200 -5.16 -10.99 11.51
C GLN A 200 -6.13 -9.80 11.37
N HIS A 201 -5.62 -8.58 11.57
CA HIS A 201 -6.40 -7.35 11.45
C HIS A 201 -6.62 -6.96 9.97
N ILE A 202 -7.49 -7.70 9.30
CA ILE A 202 -7.86 -7.49 7.88
C ILE A 202 -9.38 -7.48 7.73
N CYS A 203 -9.87 -6.80 6.69
CA CYS A 203 -11.27 -6.76 6.31
C CYS A 203 -11.45 -7.07 4.81
N GLY A 204 -11.04 -6.17 3.93
CA GLY A 204 -11.11 -6.33 2.47
C GLY A 204 -12.41 -5.85 1.83
N ILE A 205 -13.46 -5.49 2.60
CA ILE A 205 -14.79 -5.18 2.06
C ILE A 205 -14.76 -3.89 1.24
N CYS A 206 -14.23 -2.78 1.78
CA CYS A 206 -14.08 -1.53 1.03
C CYS A 206 -13.05 -1.64 -0.11
N VAL A 207 -12.06 -2.52 0.01
CA VAL A 207 -11.10 -2.83 -1.06
C VAL A 207 -11.79 -3.48 -2.25
N LYS A 208 -12.65 -4.49 -1.99
CA LYS A 208 -13.38 -5.23 -3.02
C LYS A 208 -14.20 -4.33 -3.94
N VAL A 209 -14.91 -3.36 -3.39
CA VAL A 209 -15.83 -2.51 -4.15
C VAL A 209 -15.16 -1.32 -4.82
N CYS A 210 -13.93 -1.02 -4.46
CA CYS A 210 -13.17 0.12 -5.01
C CYS A 210 -12.22 -0.37 -6.11
N ASP A 211 -12.70 -0.38 -7.34
CA ASP A 211 -12.00 -0.88 -8.53
C ASP A 211 -11.39 0.24 -9.41
N GLY A 212 -11.43 1.50 -8.95
CA GLY A 212 -10.86 2.65 -9.66
C GLY A 212 -11.71 3.16 -10.83
N ARG A 213 -12.90 2.60 -11.01
CA ARG A 213 -13.87 3.05 -12.03
C ARG A 213 -14.98 3.85 -11.35
N ASP A 214 -15.24 5.02 -11.88
CA ASP A 214 -16.34 5.90 -11.46
C ASP A 214 -17.70 5.29 -11.78
#